data_17148ca1cabd28a7b0e60b2ecd86b143
#
_entry.id   17148ca1cabd28a7b0e60b2ecd86b143
#
_cell.length_a   1.000
_cell.length_b   1.000
_cell.length_c   1.000
_cell.angle_alpha   90.00
_cell.angle_beta   90.00
_cell.angle_gamma   90.00
#
_symmetry.space_group_name_H-M   'P 1'
#
loop_
_entity.id
_entity.type
_entity.pdbx_description
1 polymer ?
#
loop_
_entity_poly.entity_id
_entity_poly.type
_entity_poly.pdbx_seq_one_letter_code
_entity_poly.pdbx_strand_id
1 'polypeptide(L)'
;MATTELTEKSKIEFGPEFELTERRLLDPRKFKDPHVTAEGVERAVVALTHLRTLWFNTGSLCNITCQNCYMDSSPVNDSLQYLSLSEVREYLDEIDATGLPVEEIAFTGGEPFMNRDLPGMIEESLARGHRVLVLTNAMKPMWNKRQRLLALVERFAEALTLRVSIDHFTKARHEMIRGPDTWGPMIQGLRWLAENGFKLTVAGRTCWNESDDEARRGYARLFAAEAIPIEAFDLGSLVLFPEMDAGADVPEITINCWDILGVEPETMMCATSRMILKRGGADNPVIVPCTLLPYDPAFELGRSLTQSAKTVQLNHPHCAKFCVLGGASCSPE
;
A
#
# COMPACT_ATOMS: atom_id res chain seq x y z
N MET A 1 -1.63 -32.86 -23.70
CA MET A 1 -2.69 -32.67 -22.69
C MET A 1 -2.07 -32.94 -21.34
N ALA A 2 -1.75 -31.90 -20.61
CA ALA A 2 -1.32 -31.95 -19.21
C ALA A 2 -2.12 -30.87 -18.48
N THR A 3 -3.15 -31.30 -17.78
CA THR A 3 -3.95 -30.48 -16.88
C THR A 3 -3.10 -30.19 -15.64
N THR A 4 -2.69 -28.94 -15.48
CA THR A 4 -2.02 -28.47 -14.28
C THR A 4 -3.09 -28.30 -13.22
N GLU A 5 -3.11 -29.20 -12.23
CA GLU A 5 -3.89 -29.06 -11.00
C GLU A 5 -3.34 -27.86 -10.21
N LEU A 6 -4.19 -26.85 -10.03
CA LEU A 6 -3.97 -25.77 -9.10
C LEU A 6 -4.03 -26.36 -7.67
N THR A 7 -2.91 -26.41 -7.00
CA THR A 7 -2.79 -26.83 -5.61
C THR A 7 -3.67 -25.94 -4.73
N GLU A 8 -4.64 -26.53 -4.05
CA GLU A 8 -5.43 -25.92 -2.99
C GLU A 8 -4.49 -25.35 -1.92
N LYS A 9 -4.49 -24.01 -1.80
CA LYS A 9 -3.88 -23.33 -0.65
C LYS A 9 -4.61 -23.83 0.59
N SER A 10 -3.91 -24.42 1.53
CA SER A 10 -4.43 -24.90 2.80
C SER A 10 -5.20 -23.77 3.51
N LYS A 11 -6.51 -23.92 3.60
CA LYS A 11 -7.35 -23.05 4.42
C LYS A 11 -6.97 -23.26 5.87
N ILE A 12 -6.41 -22.24 6.51
CA ILE A 12 -6.27 -22.21 7.96
C ILE A 12 -7.69 -22.03 8.51
N GLU A 13 -8.19 -23.03 9.24
CA GLU A 13 -9.45 -22.92 9.95
C GLU A 13 -9.28 -21.91 11.09
N PHE A 14 -10.03 -20.82 11.03
CA PHE A 14 -10.12 -19.85 12.11
C PHE A 14 -10.90 -20.48 13.28
N GLY A 15 -10.43 -20.24 14.52
CA GLY A 15 -11.16 -20.69 15.72
C GLY A 15 -12.52 -19.97 15.87
N PRO A 16 -13.39 -20.44 16.78
CA PRO A 16 -14.78 -19.98 16.90
C PRO A 16 -14.98 -18.51 17.28
N GLU A 17 -13.93 -17.76 17.52
CA GLU A 17 -13.99 -16.30 17.75
C GLU A 17 -14.02 -15.48 16.45
N PHE A 18 -13.91 -16.12 15.31
CA PHE A 18 -14.03 -15.49 14.00
C PHE A 18 -15.40 -15.82 13.42
N GLU A 19 -16.46 -15.23 13.96
CA GLU A 19 -17.75 -15.19 13.29
C GLU A 19 -17.60 -14.29 12.05
N LEU A 20 -17.25 -14.94 10.93
CA LEU A 20 -17.47 -14.35 9.61
C LEU A 20 -18.99 -14.14 9.49
N THR A 21 -19.47 -12.90 9.60
CA THR A 21 -20.73 -12.52 8.97
C THR A 21 -20.77 -13.20 7.62
N GLU A 22 -21.87 -13.88 7.27
CA GLU A 22 -22.01 -14.67 6.04
C GLU A 22 -21.33 -13.93 4.88
N ARG A 23 -20.15 -14.41 4.47
CA ARG A 23 -19.35 -13.81 3.43
C ARG A 23 -20.08 -13.97 2.11
N ARG A 24 -20.76 -12.93 1.67
CA ARG A 24 -21.29 -12.91 0.31
C ARG A 24 -20.12 -12.82 -0.66
N LEU A 25 -20.07 -13.76 -1.59
CA LEU A 25 -19.09 -13.72 -2.67
C LEU A 25 -19.47 -12.59 -3.64
N LEU A 26 -18.46 -11.97 -4.22
CA LEU A 26 -18.63 -10.94 -5.23
C LEU A 26 -19.54 -11.43 -6.37
N ASP A 27 -20.60 -10.68 -6.65
CA ASP A 27 -21.47 -10.98 -7.79
C ASP A 27 -20.63 -10.93 -9.08
N PRO A 28 -20.60 -12.01 -9.85
CA PRO A 28 -19.76 -12.10 -11.07
C PRO A 28 -20.14 -11.10 -12.17
N ARG A 29 -21.30 -10.43 -12.07
CA ARG A 29 -21.72 -9.36 -13.00
C ARG A 29 -21.06 -8.01 -12.68
N LYS A 30 -20.65 -7.78 -11.43
CA LYS A 30 -20.05 -6.53 -10.98
C LYS A 30 -18.63 -6.32 -11.52
N PHE A 31 -18.24 -5.08 -11.69
CA PHE A 31 -16.90 -4.65 -12.12
C PHE A 31 -16.45 -5.24 -13.47
N LYS A 32 -17.39 -5.48 -14.40
CA LYS A 32 -17.09 -6.00 -15.74
C LYS A 32 -16.97 -4.91 -16.79
N ASP A 33 -17.81 -3.91 -16.72
CA ASP A 33 -17.79 -2.77 -17.62
C ASP A 33 -17.16 -1.56 -16.90
N PRO A 34 -16.18 -0.86 -17.53
CA PRO A 34 -15.53 0.29 -16.91
C PRO A 34 -16.45 1.53 -16.81
N HIS A 35 -17.53 1.60 -17.59
CA HIS A 35 -18.39 2.79 -17.68
C HIS A 35 -19.74 2.63 -16.98
N VAL A 36 -20.26 1.41 -16.90
CA VAL A 36 -21.55 1.12 -16.28
C VAL A 36 -21.45 0.01 -15.24
N THR A 37 -22.27 0.10 -14.21
CA THR A 37 -22.40 -0.93 -13.18
C THR A 37 -23.24 -2.10 -13.68
N ALA A 38 -23.26 -3.20 -12.93
CA ALA A 38 -24.11 -4.37 -13.21
C ALA A 38 -25.60 -4.04 -13.26
N GLU A 39 -26.03 -2.93 -12.67
CA GLU A 39 -27.41 -2.42 -12.69
C GLU A 39 -27.67 -1.39 -13.81
N GLY A 40 -26.67 -1.14 -14.68
CA GLY A 40 -26.79 -0.25 -15.81
C GLY A 40 -26.71 1.23 -15.47
N VAL A 41 -26.23 1.58 -14.27
CA VAL A 41 -26.02 2.98 -13.84
C VAL A 41 -24.60 3.41 -14.19
N GLU A 42 -24.40 4.67 -14.54
CA GLU A 42 -23.09 5.24 -14.84
C GLU A 42 -22.13 5.12 -13.66
N ARG A 43 -20.95 4.59 -13.95
CA ARG A 43 -19.89 4.36 -12.95
C ARG A 43 -19.20 5.67 -12.57
N ALA A 44 -18.87 5.80 -11.29
CA ALA A 44 -18.08 6.90 -10.79
C ALA A 44 -16.66 6.92 -11.38
N VAL A 45 -16.18 8.12 -11.64
CA VAL A 45 -14.83 8.39 -12.15
C VAL A 45 -14.13 9.40 -11.25
N VAL A 46 -12.80 9.35 -11.23
CA VAL A 46 -11.95 10.27 -10.49
C VAL A 46 -10.92 10.88 -11.43
N ALA A 47 -10.92 12.19 -11.54
CA ALA A 47 -9.90 12.93 -12.31
C ALA A 47 -8.62 13.10 -11.47
N LEU A 48 -7.47 13.15 -12.14
CA LEU A 48 -6.25 13.61 -11.48
C LEU A 48 -6.33 15.12 -11.33
N THR A 49 -6.36 15.62 -10.11
CA THR A 49 -6.39 17.07 -9.82
C THR A 49 -4.98 17.65 -9.85
N HIS A 50 -4.06 17.01 -9.13
CA HIS A 50 -2.63 17.31 -9.13
C HIS A 50 -1.86 16.06 -8.65
N LEU A 51 -0.69 15.84 -9.16
CA LEU A 51 0.16 14.71 -8.75
C LEU A 51 1.00 15.13 -7.53
N ARG A 52 0.50 14.83 -6.32
CA ARG A 52 1.18 15.13 -5.06
C ARG A 52 2.15 14.02 -4.62
N THR A 53 1.71 12.76 -4.74
CA THR A 53 2.51 11.61 -4.32
C THR A 53 2.77 10.68 -5.49
N LEU A 54 4.04 10.42 -5.78
CA LEU A 54 4.45 9.43 -6.76
C LEU A 54 4.98 8.18 -6.06
N TRP A 55 4.27 7.06 -6.24
CA TRP A 55 4.64 5.76 -5.71
C TRP A 55 5.53 4.99 -6.67
N PHE A 56 6.52 4.30 -6.14
CA PHE A 56 7.31 3.30 -6.84
C PHE A 56 7.09 1.93 -6.21
N ASN A 57 6.59 0.98 -6.99
CA ASN A 57 6.54 -0.41 -6.60
C ASN A 57 7.88 -1.06 -6.88
N THR A 58 8.62 -1.41 -5.85
CA THR A 58 9.99 -1.92 -5.95
C THR A 58 10.08 -3.41 -6.31
N GLY A 59 8.96 -4.04 -6.69
CA GLY A 59 8.84 -5.45 -7.02
C GLY A 59 7.91 -6.20 -6.06
N SER A 60 7.39 -7.36 -6.47
CA SER A 60 6.44 -8.16 -5.68
C SER A 60 7.09 -9.16 -4.71
N LEU A 61 8.40 -9.40 -4.80
CA LEU A 61 9.08 -10.30 -3.87
C LEU A 61 9.05 -9.77 -2.43
N CYS A 62 8.74 -10.66 -1.48
CA CYS A 62 8.72 -10.38 -0.05
C CYS A 62 9.38 -11.52 0.72
N ASN A 63 9.95 -11.22 1.88
CA ASN A 63 10.54 -12.25 2.76
C ASN A 63 9.50 -13.02 3.59
N ILE A 64 8.22 -12.63 3.53
CA ILE A 64 7.09 -13.28 4.19
C ILE A 64 5.91 -13.41 3.23
N THR A 65 4.92 -14.25 3.60
CA THR A 65 3.64 -14.39 2.89
C THR A 65 2.53 -14.06 3.87
N CYS A 66 1.93 -12.87 3.71
CA CYS A 66 0.83 -12.43 4.56
C CYS A 66 -0.51 -12.96 4.02
N GLN A 67 -1.45 -13.25 4.91
CA GLN A 67 -2.84 -13.54 4.51
C GLN A 67 -3.47 -12.26 3.93
N ASN A 68 -4.23 -12.42 2.85
CA ASN A 68 -4.92 -11.31 2.16
C ASN A 68 -3.99 -10.12 1.87
N CYS A 69 -2.75 -10.41 1.46
CA CYS A 69 -1.84 -9.38 1.00
C CYS A 69 -2.38 -8.81 -0.32
N TYR A 70 -2.73 -7.52 -0.34
CA TYR A 70 -3.26 -6.86 -1.55
C TYR A 70 -2.26 -6.84 -2.71
N MET A 71 -0.97 -6.93 -2.40
CA MET A 71 0.12 -7.07 -3.37
C MET A 71 0.40 -8.52 -3.74
N ASP A 72 -0.34 -9.48 -3.19
CA ASP A 72 -0.10 -10.93 -3.35
C ASP A 72 1.38 -11.33 -3.21
N SER A 73 2.12 -10.57 -2.40
CA SER A 73 3.57 -10.69 -2.27
C SER A 73 3.98 -11.93 -1.49
N SER A 74 5.05 -12.56 -1.93
CA SER A 74 5.62 -13.75 -1.30
C SER A 74 7.09 -13.92 -1.69
N PRO A 75 7.82 -14.87 -1.10
CA PRO A 75 9.21 -15.15 -1.50
C PRO A 75 9.37 -15.68 -2.94
N VAL A 76 8.27 -16.05 -3.59
CA VAL A 76 8.28 -16.66 -4.94
C VAL A 76 7.45 -15.88 -5.96
N ASN A 77 6.73 -14.83 -5.57
CA ASN A 77 5.99 -14.01 -6.51
C ASN A 77 6.90 -12.93 -7.10
N ASP A 78 7.30 -13.11 -8.35
CA ASP A 78 8.11 -12.18 -9.15
C ASP A 78 7.33 -11.55 -10.31
N SER A 79 6.00 -11.54 -10.24
CA SER A 79 5.12 -10.97 -11.26
C SER A 79 5.37 -9.48 -11.52
N LEU A 80 5.85 -8.75 -10.48
CA LEU A 80 6.41 -7.41 -10.62
C LEU A 80 7.90 -7.47 -10.35
N GLN A 81 8.68 -6.99 -11.32
CA GLN A 81 10.13 -6.96 -11.25
C GLN A 81 10.64 -5.82 -10.37
N TYR A 82 11.84 -5.95 -9.89
CA TYR A 82 12.54 -4.84 -9.24
C TYR A 82 12.76 -3.68 -10.20
N LEU A 83 12.34 -2.49 -9.80
CA LEU A 83 12.79 -1.27 -10.45
C LEU A 83 14.27 -1.06 -10.17
N SER A 84 15.00 -0.57 -11.15
CA SER A 84 16.37 -0.11 -11.00
C SER A 84 16.42 1.37 -10.59
N LEU A 85 17.55 1.80 -10.01
CA LEU A 85 17.78 3.21 -9.72
C LEU A 85 17.70 4.09 -10.98
N SER A 86 18.15 3.58 -12.14
CA SER A 86 18.06 4.33 -13.41
C SER A 86 16.62 4.58 -13.84
N GLU A 87 15.74 3.57 -13.72
CA GLU A 87 14.34 3.74 -14.04
C GLU A 87 13.63 4.74 -13.11
N VAL A 88 13.96 4.74 -11.82
CA VAL A 88 13.44 5.75 -10.88
C VAL A 88 13.93 7.16 -11.26
N ARG A 89 15.20 7.31 -11.63
CA ARG A 89 15.76 8.59 -12.07
C ARG A 89 15.04 9.16 -13.29
N GLU A 90 14.70 8.35 -14.27
CA GLU A 90 13.96 8.80 -15.46
C GLU A 90 12.65 9.51 -15.09
N TYR A 91 11.90 8.99 -14.12
CA TYR A 91 10.67 9.64 -13.64
C TYR A 91 10.93 10.87 -12.78
N LEU A 92 11.98 10.86 -11.97
CA LEU A 92 12.39 12.05 -11.22
C LEU A 92 12.85 13.17 -12.18
N ASP A 93 13.56 12.83 -13.24
CA ASP A 93 13.95 13.77 -14.31
C ASP A 93 12.71 14.32 -15.06
N GLU A 94 11.68 13.49 -15.29
CA GLU A 94 10.42 13.95 -15.87
C GLU A 94 9.69 14.93 -14.93
N ILE A 95 9.69 14.72 -13.61
CA ILE A 95 9.14 15.68 -12.63
C ILE A 95 9.86 17.01 -12.75
N ASP A 96 11.20 17.00 -12.70
CA ASP A 96 12.02 18.21 -12.79
C ASP A 96 11.80 18.96 -14.11
N ALA A 97 11.78 18.23 -15.24
CA ALA A 97 11.61 18.82 -16.57
C ALA A 97 10.20 19.41 -16.81
N THR A 98 9.17 18.82 -16.22
CA THR A 98 7.78 19.24 -16.40
C THR A 98 7.28 20.19 -15.33
N GLY A 99 7.99 20.32 -14.21
CA GLY A 99 7.57 21.14 -13.08
C GLY A 99 6.32 20.61 -12.39
N LEU A 100 6.08 19.29 -12.44
CA LEU A 100 4.95 18.67 -11.75
C LEU A 100 5.07 18.88 -10.22
N PRO A 101 3.97 19.23 -9.52
CA PRO A 101 4.01 19.56 -8.10
C PRO A 101 4.07 18.30 -7.20
N VAL A 102 5.01 17.39 -7.49
CA VAL A 102 5.21 16.19 -6.69
C VAL A 102 5.95 16.54 -5.41
N GLU A 103 5.27 16.41 -4.28
CA GLU A 103 5.82 16.69 -2.96
C GLU A 103 6.47 15.48 -2.31
N GLU A 104 5.90 14.29 -2.56
CA GLU A 104 6.31 13.06 -1.89
C GLU A 104 6.61 11.94 -2.90
N ILE A 105 7.75 11.30 -2.71
CA ILE A 105 8.12 10.05 -3.38
C ILE A 105 7.91 8.92 -2.37
N ALA A 106 7.11 7.91 -2.75
CA ALA A 106 6.79 6.83 -1.86
C ALA A 106 7.18 5.46 -2.45
N PHE A 107 7.74 4.59 -1.61
CA PHE A 107 8.20 3.26 -2.01
C PHE A 107 7.37 2.18 -1.33
N THR A 108 6.84 1.27 -2.16
CA THR A 108 6.09 0.08 -1.73
C THR A 108 6.53 -1.14 -2.56
N GLY A 109 5.83 -2.25 -2.41
CA GLY A 109 6.11 -3.49 -3.12
C GLY A 109 5.76 -4.69 -2.25
N GLY A 110 6.51 -5.78 -2.37
CA GLY A 110 6.50 -6.86 -1.40
C GLY A 110 7.18 -6.38 -0.11
N GLU A 111 8.49 -6.55 -0.04
CA GLU A 111 9.31 -5.84 0.95
C GLU A 111 10.33 -4.97 0.20
N PRO A 112 10.18 -3.64 0.24
CA PRO A 112 11.01 -2.74 -0.55
C PRO A 112 12.51 -2.90 -0.30
N PHE A 113 12.92 -3.20 0.93
CA PHE A 113 14.33 -3.40 1.27
C PHE A 113 14.96 -4.69 0.70
N MET A 114 14.19 -5.55 0.06
CA MET A 114 14.73 -6.66 -0.76
C MET A 114 15.32 -6.14 -2.08
N ASN A 115 14.84 -5.02 -2.59
CA ASN A 115 15.48 -4.36 -3.72
C ASN A 115 16.81 -3.75 -3.26
N ARG A 116 17.91 -4.16 -3.93
CA ARG A 116 19.26 -3.70 -3.57
C ARG A 116 19.49 -2.21 -3.83
N ASP A 117 18.75 -1.64 -4.79
CA ASP A 117 18.90 -0.26 -5.24
C ASP A 117 18.06 0.72 -4.41
N LEU A 118 17.14 0.24 -3.57
CA LEU A 118 16.26 1.08 -2.77
C LEU A 118 16.98 2.18 -1.97
N PRO A 119 18.10 1.93 -1.26
CA PRO A 119 18.78 3.02 -0.55
C PRO A 119 19.25 4.15 -1.46
N GLY A 120 19.67 3.81 -2.70
CA GLY A 120 20.03 4.81 -3.71
C GLY A 120 18.81 5.57 -4.24
N MET A 121 17.69 4.91 -4.42
CA MET A 121 16.42 5.55 -4.83
C MET A 121 15.92 6.53 -3.76
N ILE A 122 15.99 6.16 -2.49
CA ILE A 122 15.66 7.04 -1.36
C ILE A 122 16.58 8.26 -1.36
N GLU A 123 17.90 8.05 -1.45
CA GLU A 123 18.89 9.13 -1.44
C GLU A 123 18.68 10.10 -2.59
N GLU A 124 18.45 9.60 -3.80
CA GLU A 124 18.20 10.41 -5.00
C GLU A 124 16.94 11.28 -4.84
N SER A 125 15.85 10.69 -4.34
CA SER A 125 14.57 11.41 -4.12
C SER A 125 14.73 12.52 -3.06
N LEU A 126 15.40 12.22 -1.95
CA LEU A 126 15.68 13.19 -0.89
C LEU A 126 16.61 14.31 -1.35
N ALA A 127 17.64 13.98 -2.14
CA ALA A 127 18.60 14.96 -2.66
C ALA A 127 17.94 15.97 -3.63
N ARG A 128 16.84 15.60 -4.28
CA ARG A 128 16.01 16.49 -5.13
C ARG A 128 14.98 17.30 -4.34
N GLY A 129 14.93 17.15 -3.01
CA GLY A 129 14.07 17.94 -2.12
C GLY A 129 12.69 17.35 -1.88
N HIS A 130 12.38 16.14 -2.36
CA HIS A 130 11.14 15.48 -2.06
C HIS A 130 11.12 14.91 -0.63
N ARG A 131 9.95 14.86 -0.01
CA ARG A 131 9.71 13.99 1.14
C ARG A 131 9.70 12.55 0.65
N VAL A 132 10.19 11.63 1.48
CA VAL A 132 10.21 10.21 1.12
C VAL A 132 9.48 9.38 2.17
N LEU A 133 8.56 8.53 1.70
CA LEU A 133 7.84 7.55 2.51
C LEU A 133 8.24 6.14 2.04
N VAL A 134 8.64 5.27 2.96
CA VAL A 134 8.93 3.86 2.66
C VAL A 134 8.06 2.95 3.50
N LEU A 135 7.28 2.08 2.86
CA LEU A 135 6.53 1.02 3.54
C LEU A 135 7.46 -0.16 3.80
N THR A 136 7.42 -0.76 4.99
CA THR A 136 8.28 -1.91 5.31
C THR A 136 7.66 -2.78 6.40
N ASN A 137 8.02 -4.06 6.42
CA ASN A 137 7.75 -4.95 7.53
C ASN A 137 8.80 -4.84 8.67
N ALA A 138 9.80 -3.97 8.51
CA ALA A 138 10.88 -3.69 9.45
C ALA A 138 11.73 -4.90 9.88
N MET A 139 11.71 -5.98 9.12
CA MET A 139 12.41 -7.22 9.45
C MET A 139 13.84 -7.27 8.82
N LYS A 140 14.35 -8.49 8.63
CA LYS A 140 15.72 -8.76 8.16
C LYS A 140 16.16 -7.99 6.90
N PRO A 141 15.33 -7.81 5.85
CA PRO A 141 15.75 -7.03 4.68
C PRO A 141 16.13 -5.59 5.04
N MET A 142 15.28 -4.89 5.80
CA MET A 142 15.55 -3.53 6.29
C MET A 142 16.76 -3.53 7.23
N TRP A 143 16.83 -4.48 8.18
CA TRP A 143 17.96 -4.61 9.11
C TRP A 143 19.31 -4.73 8.41
N ASN A 144 19.38 -5.44 7.29
CA ASN A 144 20.61 -5.57 6.50
C ASN A 144 21.05 -4.24 5.84
N LYS A 145 20.16 -3.27 5.72
CA LYS A 145 20.44 -1.94 5.15
C LYS A 145 20.66 -0.85 6.22
N ARG A 146 20.65 -1.19 7.52
CA ARG A 146 20.66 -0.23 8.63
C ARG A 146 21.81 0.80 8.58
N GLN A 147 23.01 0.42 8.13
CA GLN A 147 24.13 1.38 8.01
C GLN A 147 23.87 2.46 6.95
N ARG A 148 23.26 2.06 5.84
CA ARG A 148 22.86 3.02 4.80
C ARG A 148 21.71 3.91 5.28
N LEU A 149 20.76 3.35 6.04
CA LEU A 149 19.65 4.09 6.62
C LEU A 149 20.14 5.13 7.65
N LEU A 150 21.13 4.79 8.49
CA LEU A 150 21.72 5.76 9.43
C LEU A 150 22.34 6.95 8.68
N ALA A 151 23.09 6.70 7.61
CA ALA A 151 23.65 7.78 6.80
C ALA A 151 22.58 8.67 6.14
N LEU A 152 21.41 8.11 5.81
CA LEU A 152 20.28 8.86 5.26
C LEU A 152 19.57 9.70 6.33
N VAL A 153 19.28 9.12 7.51
CA VAL A 153 18.60 9.87 8.58
C VAL A 153 19.46 11.00 9.14
N GLU A 154 20.79 10.81 9.20
CA GLU A 154 21.73 11.85 9.62
C GLU A 154 21.61 13.12 8.74
N ARG A 155 21.32 12.95 7.45
CA ARG A 155 21.23 14.05 6.48
C ARG A 155 19.82 14.56 6.23
N PHE A 156 18.80 13.70 6.38
CA PHE A 156 17.45 13.93 5.88
C PHE A 156 16.35 13.50 6.86
N ALA A 157 16.59 13.53 8.18
CA ALA A 157 15.66 13.00 9.20
C ALA A 157 14.21 13.46 9.01
N GLU A 158 14.00 14.75 8.79
CA GLU A 158 12.66 15.35 8.68
C GLU A 158 11.92 14.99 7.38
N ALA A 159 12.67 14.63 6.35
CA ALA A 159 12.12 14.33 5.02
C ALA A 159 11.94 12.82 4.77
N LEU A 160 12.52 11.94 5.62
CA LEU A 160 12.43 10.49 5.48
C LEU A 160 11.49 9.88 6.50
N THR A 161 10.38 9.33 6.07
CA THR A 161 9.42 8.62 6.91
C THR A 161 9.43 7.13 6.60
N LEU A 162 9.53 6.29 7.62
CA LEU A 162 9.33 4.84 7.48
C LEU A 162 7.98 4.45 8.09
N ARG A 163 7.12 3.83 7.29
CA ARG A 163 5.84 3.29 7.73
C ARG A 163 5.96 1.80 7.96
N VAL A 164 5.92 1.41 9.24
CA VAL A 164 6.05 0.00 9.62
C VAL A 164 4.68 -0.66 9.64
N SER A 165 4.60 -1.80 8.97
CA SER A 165 3.36 -2.58 8.91
C SER A 165 3.22 -3.47 10.15
N ILE A 166 2.27 -3.14 11.00
CA ILE A 166 1.90 -3.90 12.21
C ILE A 166 0.41 -4.20 12.12
N ASP A 167 0.03 -5.39 11.63
CA ASP A 167 -1.38 -5.66 11.35
C ASP A 167 -2.28 -5.68 12.59
N HIS A 168 -1.70 -5.95 13.78
CA HIS A 168 -2.41 -5.85 15.05
C HIS A 168 -1.45 -5.55 16.21
N PHE A 169 -1.93 -4.93 17.26
CA PHE A 169 -1.17 -4.58 18.48
C PHE A 169 -0.86 -5.78 19.39
N THR A 170 -1.39 -6.98 19.13
CA THR A 170 -1.03 -8.21 19.81
C THR A 170 -0.25 -9.15 18.91
N LYS A 171 0.74 -9.85 19.49
CA LYS A 171 1.56 -10.83 18.77
C LYS A 171 0.72 -11.87 18.04
N ALA A 172 -0.24 -12.47 18.74
CA ALA A 172 -1.03 -13.58 18.21
C ALA A 172 -1.78 -13.21 16.92
N ARG A 173 -2.48 -12.06 16.91
CA ARG A 173 -3.23 -11.60 15.73
C ARG A 173 -2.31 -11.07 14.63
N HIS A 174 -1.21 -10.41 14.98
CA HIS A 174 -0.21 -10.02 13.99
C HIS A 174 0.38 -11.25 13.26
N GLU A 175 0.80 -12.26 14.00
CA GLU A 175 1.37 -13.47 13.42
C GLU A 175 0.34 -14.35 12.70
N MET A 176 -0.94 -14.24 13.03
CA MET A 176 -2.03 -14.86 12.27
C MET A 176 -2.07 -14.36 10.83
N ILE A 177 -1.82 -13.07 10.61
CA ILE A 177 -1.79 -12.45 9.27
C ILE A 177 -0.43 -12.64 8.59
N ARG A 178 0.67 -12.38 9.32
CA ARG A 178 2.02 -12.29 8.73
C ARG A 178 2.83 -13.57 8.78
N GLY A 179 2.31 -14.56 9.48
CA GLY A 179 2.99 -15.83 9.71
C GLY A 179 3.73 -15.88 11.05
N PRO A 180 4.06 -17.10 11.49
CA PRO A 180 4.76 -17.32 12.77
C PRO A 180 6.13 -16.64 12.78
N ASP A 181 6.61 -16.30 13.98
CA ASP A 181 7.93 -15.72 14.26
C ASP A 181 8.20 -14.36 13.57
N THR A 182 7.15 -13.66 13.12
CA THR A 182 7.30 -12.34 12.49
C THR A 182 7.29 -11.19 13.50
N TRP A 183 6.63 -11.36 14.65
CA TRP A 183 6.49 -10.31 15.66
C TRP A 183 7.84 -9.85 16.25
N GLY A 184 8.67 -10.78 16.70
CA GLY A 184 9.94 -10.45 17.34
C GLY A 184 10.89 -9.64 16.45
N PRO A 185 11.19 -10.10 15.23
CA PRO A 185 12.02 -9.34 14.29
C PRO A 185 11.43 -7.99 13.90
N MET A 186 10.11 -7.86 13.75
CA MET A 186 9.43 -6.60 13.45
C MET A 186 9.58 -5.59 14.61
N ILE A 187 9.29 -6.02 15.85
CA ILE A 187 9.45 -5.17 17.04
C ILE A 187 10.91 -4.72 17.21
N GLN A 188 11.86 -5.63 17.00
CA GLN A 188 13.29 -5.29 17.04
C GLN A 188 13.64 -4.19 16.02
N GLY A 189 13.14 -4.32 14.79
CA GLY A 189 13.35 -3.31 13.75
C GLY A 189 12.70 -1.98 14.09
N LEU A 190 11.46 -2.00 14.59
CA LEU A 190 10.73 -0.81 14.97
C LEU A 190 11.41 -0.04 16.12
N ARG A 191 11.85 -0.74 17.16
CA ARG A 191 12.62 -0.14 18.27
C ARG A 191 13.91 0.48 17.77
N TRP A 192 14.67 -0.24 16.95
CA TRP A 192 15.90 0.29 16.39
C TRP A 192 15.68 1.58 15.59
N LEU A 193 14.64 1.62 14.78
CA LEU A 193 14.27 2.82 14.02
C LEU A 193 13.95 3.99 14.97
N ALA A 194 13.14 3.74 16.02
CA ALA A 194 12.79 4.75 17.01
C ALA A 194 14.02 5.28 17.76
N GLU A 195 14.90 4.39 18.23
CA GLU A 195 16.14 4.74 18.95
C GLU A 195 17.12 5.56 18.10
N ASN A 196 17.06 5.43 16.77
CA ASN A 196 17.95 6.14 15.85
C ASN A 196 17.29 7.38 15.20
N GLY A 197 16.16 7.85 15.74
CA GLY A 197 15.57 9.13 15.37
C GLY A 197 14.87 9.15 14.00
N PHE A 198 14.44 8.00 13.48
CA PHE A 198 13.64 7.96 12.27
C PHE A 198 12.23 8.50 12.54
N LYS A 199 11.70 9.28 11.58
CA LYS A 199 10.29 9.63 11.56
C LYS A 199 9.49 8.38 11.21
N LEU A 200 8.59 7.98 12.13
CA LEU A 200 7.87 6.72 12.06
C LEU A 200 6.36 6.93 11.96
N THR A 201 5.73 6.09 11.16
CA THR A 201 4.29 5.88 11.14
C THR A 201 4.00 4.38 11.13
N VAL A 202 2.79 3.99 11.45
CA VAL A 202 2.39 2.57 11.48
C VAL A 202 1.17 2.36 10.61
N ALA A 203 1.15 1.23 9.90
CA ALA A 203 -0.01 0.73 9.19
C ALA A 203 -0.53 -0.53 9.88
N GLY A 204 -1.79 -0.49 10.34
CA GLY A 204 -2.51 -1.59 10.97
C GLY A 204 -3.71 -2.05 10.14
N ARG A 205 -4.41 -3.08 10.59
CA ARG A 205 -5.66 -3.58 9.98
C ARG A 205 -6.82 -3.59 10.97
N THR A 206 -8.03 -3.46 10.45
CA THR A 206 -9.30 -3.52 11.20
C THR A 206 -10.12 -4.74 10.78
N CYS A 207 -9.60 -5.95 10.99
CA CYS A 207 -10.23 -7.19 10.54
C CYS A 207 -10.74 -8.10 11.68
N TRP A 208 -10.79 -7.60 12.93
CA TRP A 208 -11.19 -8.39 14.10
C TRP A 208 -12.43 -7.86 14.83
N ASN A 209 -13.31 -7.16 14.15
CA ASN A 209 -14.53 -6.55 14.71
C ASN A 209 -14.28 -5.57 15.88
N GLU A 210 -13.07 -5.10 16.06
CA GLU A 210 -12.75 -4.04 16.99
C GLU A 210 -13.16 -2.68 16.41
N SER A 211 -13.66 -1.80 17.26
CA SER A 211 -13.86 -0.41 16.88
C SER A 211 -12.50 0.27 16.62
N ASP A 212 -12.49 1.32 15.81
CA ASP A 212 -11.29 2.13 15.56
C ASP A 212 -10.65 2.60 16.88
N ASP A 213 -11.47 3.04 17.82
CA ASP A 213 -11.04 3.54 19.12
C ASP A 213 -10.40 2.43 20.00
N GLU A 214 -10.95 1.20 19.98
CA GLU A 214 -10.36 0.05 20.69
C GLU A 214 -9.01 -0.35 20.07
N ALA A 215 -8.92 -0.38 18.74
CA ALA A 215 -7.69 -0.66 18.04
C ALA A 215 -6.62 0.39 18.38
N ARG A 216 -6.94 1.69 18.29
CA ARG A 216 -6.01 2.79 18.63
C ARG A 216 -5.53 2.74 20.06
N ARG A 217 -6.41 2.46 21.05
CA ARG A 217 -6.00 2.22 22.44
C ARG A 217 -5.06 1.02 22.57
N GLY A 218 -5.28 -0.04 21.78
CA GLY A 218 -4.40 -1.19 21.74
C GLY A 218 -3.00 -0.84 21.25
N TYR A 219 -2.93 -0.10 20.13
CA TYR A 219 -1.65 0.41 19.60
C TYR A 219 -0.98 1.39 20.55
N ALA A 220 -1.72 2.29 21.20
CA ALA A 220 -1.15 3.21 22.20
C ALA A 220 -0.46 2.46 23.34
N ARG A 221 -1.07 1.37 23.84
CA ARG A 221 -0.43 0.51 24.86
C ARG A 221 0.83 -0.17 24.32
N LEU A 222 0.80 -0.67 23.08
CA LEU A 222 1.96 -1.27 22.43
C LEU A 222 3.10 -0.24 22.31
N PHE A 223 2.82 0.93 21.77
CA PHE A 223 3.82 1.99 21.58
C PHE A 223 4.44 2.44 22.90
N ALA A 224 3.62 2.60 23.95
CA ALA A 224 4.12 2.92 25.29
C ALA A 224 5.01 1.81 25.86
N ALA A 225 4.62 0.52 25.72
CA ALA A 225 5.39 -0.61 26.21
C ALA A 225 6.72 -0.79 25.48
N GLU A 226 6.78 -0.44 24.21
CA GLU A 226 7.96 -0.56 23.36
C GLU A 226 8.80 0.72 23.24
N ALA A 227 8.40 1.80 23.98
CA ALA A 227 9.00 3.13 23.89
C ALA A 227 9.05 3.71 22.48
N ILE A 228 8.00 3.50 21.69
CA ILE A 228 7.88 4.00 20.32
C ILE A 228 7.20 5.36 20.34
N PRO A 229 7.80 6.42 19.77
CA PRO A 229 7.29 7.79 19.81
C PRO A 229 6.21 8.03 18.72
N ILE A 230 5.13 7.27 18.76
CA ILE A 230 3.99 7.38 17.82
C ILE A 230 2.72 7.69 18.62
N GLU A 231 1.98 8.71 18.17
CA GLU A 231 0.66 9.03 18.70
C GLU A 231 -0.41 8.20 17.97
N ALA A 232 -0.99 7.24 18.69
CA ALA A 232 -1.93 6.28 18.08
C ALA A 232 -3.27 6.90 17.66
N PHE A 233 -3.64 8.06 18.21
CA PHE A 233 -4.86 8.78 17.85
C PHE A 233 -4.65 9.83 16.75
N ASP A 234 -3.41 10.08 16.35
CA ASP A 234 -3.13 10.84 15.14
C ASP A 234 -3.30 9.93 13.89
N LEU A 235 -4.24 10.32 13.01
CA LEU A 235 -4.61 9.53 11.82
C LEU A 235 -3.46 9.40 10.81
N GLY A 236 -2.54 10.36 10.78
CA GLY A 236 -1.34 10.32 9.93
C GLY A 236 -0.28 9.36 10.47
N SER A 237 -0.16 9.27 11.80
CA SER A 237 0.85 8.44 12.48
C SER A 237 0.44 6.97 12.58
N LEU A 238 -0.86 6.68 12.79
CA LEU A 238 -1.43 5.34 12.75
C LEU A 238 -2.55 5.26 11.73
N VAL A 239 -2.28 4.64 10.58
CA VAL A 239 -3.26 4.38 9.53
C VAL A 239 -3.82 2.96 9.70
N LEU A 240 -5.14 2.85 9.84
CA LEU A 240 -5.83 1.57 9.97
C LEU A 240 -6.54 1.23 8.65
N PHE A 241 -6.17 0.11 8.05
CA PHE A 241 -6.72 -0.34 6.78
C PHE A 241 -7.79 -1.41 6.97
N PRO A 242 -8.90 -1.36 6.21
CA PRO A 242 -9.89 -2.43 6.21
C PRO A 242 -9.31 -3.72 5.63
N GLU A 243 -9.99 -4.84 5.87
CA GLU A 243 -9.64 -6.12 5.24
C GLU A 243 -9.72 -6.03 3.71
N MET A 244 -8.65 -6.44 3.04
CA MET A 244 -8.45 -6.32 1.58
C MET A 244 -8.85 -7.59 0.83
N ASP A 245 -10.09 -8.03 1.01
CA ASP A 245 -10.64 -9.19 0.31
C ASP A 245 -11.37 -8.77 -0.97
N ALA A 246 -10.73 -8.95 -2.13
CA ALA A 246 -11.32 -8.65 -3.45
C ALA A 246 -12.45 -9.62 -3.84
N GLY A 247 -12.56 -10.78 -3.19
CA GLY A 247 -13.62 -11.76 -3.43
C GLY A 247 -14.89 -11.53 -2.62
N ALA A 248 -14.88 -10.58 -1.67
CA ALA A 248 -16.07 -10.22 -0.92
C ALA A 248 -16.99 -9.32 -1.75
N ASP A 249 -18.33 -9.53 -1.64
CA ASP A 249 -19.29 -8.65 -2.32
C ASP A 249 -19.25 -7.25 -1.74
N VAL A 250 -19.16 -6.27 -2.64
CA VAL A 250 -19.18 -4.85 -2.34
C VAL A 250 -20.08 -4.12 -3.35
N PRO A 251 -20.68 -2.98 -3.00
CA PRO A 251 -21.41 -2.17 -3.96
C PRO A 251 -20.46 -1.62 -5.03
N GLU A 252 -20.98 -1.45 -6.24
CA GLU A 252 -20.29 -0.67 -7.26
C GLU A 252 -20.57 0.82 -7.04
N ILE A 253 -19.61 1.66 -7.32
CA ILE A 253 -19.69 3.11 -7.08
C ILE A 253 -20.18 3.80 -8.34
N THR A 254 -21.33 4.46 -8.23
CA THR A 254 -21.96 5.27 -9.30
C THR A 254 -21.70 6.76 -9.08
N ILE A 255 -21.93 7.55 -10.11
CA ILE A 255 -21.84 9.02 -10.02
C ILE A 255 -22.72 9.62 -8.91
N ASN A 256 -23.83 8.95 -8.56
CA ASN A 256 -24.73 9.39 -7.49
C ASN A 256 -24.20 9.12 -6.09
N CYS A 257 -23.20 8.24 -5.96
CA CYS A 257 -22.66 7.88 -4.64
C CYS A 257 -21.94 9.04 -3.95
N TRP A 258 -21.43 9.99 -4.71
CA TRP A 258 -20.75 11.17 -4.15
C TRP A 258 -21.69 11.97 -3.25
N ASP A 259 -22.87 12.34 -3.76
CA ASP A 259 -23.87 13.09 -3.00
C ASP A 259 -24.46 12.24 -1.85
N ILE A 260 -24.73 10.94 -2.10
CA ILE A 260 -25.34 10.05 -1.10
C ILE A 260 -24.43 9.85 0.11
N LEU A 261 -23.11 9.72 -0.13
CA LEU A 261 -22.12 9.45 0.91
C LEU A 261 -21.48 10.72 1.48
N GLY A 262 -21.67 11.87 0.83
CA GLY A 262 -21.02 13.12 1.19
C GLY A 262 -19.50 13.05 1.07
N VAL A 263 -19.00 12.33 0.05
CA VAL A 263 -17.56 12.12 -0.20
C VAL A 263 -17.19 12.84 -1.49
N GLU A 264 -16.13 13.62 -1.46
CA GLU A 264 -15.63 14.33 -2.64
C GLU A 264 -14.69 13.43 -3.45
N PRO A 265 -14.84 13.35 -4.80
CA PRO A 265 -13.95 12.56 -5.65
C PRO A 265 -12.47 12.89 -5.49
N GLU A 266 -12.15 14.14 -5.20
CA GLU A 266 -10.80 14.68 -5.00
C GLU A 266 -10.08 14.07 -3.78
N THR A 267 -10.83 13.53 -2.82
CA THR A 267 -10.28 12.86 -1.65
C THR A 267 -9.82 11.44 -1.94
N MET A 268 -10.14 10.91 -3.12
CA MET A 268 -9.68 9.59 -3.53
C MET A 268 -8.18 9.59 -3.83
N MET A 269 -7.48 8.53 -3.43
CA MET A 269 -6.04 8.39 -3.67
C MET A 269 -5.64 8.65 -5.13
N CYS A 270 -6.42 8.16 -6.09
CA CYS A 270 -6.14 8.34 -7.51
C CYS A 270 -6.35 9.78 -8.04
N ALA A 271 -6.91 10.68 -7.24
CA ALA A 271 -6.99 12.11 -7.56
C ALA A 271 -5.66 12.84 -7.38
N THR A 272 -4.76 12.32 -6.53
CA THR A 272 -3.51 13.00 -6.16
C THR A 272 -2.28 12.12 -6.25
N SER A 273 -2.41 10.85 -6.65
CA SER A 273 -1.27 9.93 -6.74
C SER A 273 -1.26 9.09 -8.01
N ARG A 274 -0.07 8.57 -8.33
CA ARG A 274 0.18 7.54 -9.34
C ARG A 274 1.20 6.55 -8.80
N MET A 275 1.22 5.33 -9.34
CA MET A 275 2.22 4.33 -9.01
C MET A 275 2.92 3.81 -10.26
N ILE A 276 4.24 3.79 -10.20
CA ILE A 276 5.10 3.19 -11.21
C ILE A 276 5.41 1.76 -10.79
N LEU A 277 5.27 0.83 -11.72
CA LEU A 277 5.63 -0.58 -11.52
C LEU A 277 6.22 -1.18 -12.80
N LYS A 278 6.95 -2.27 -12.66
CA LYS A 278 7.51 -3.03 -13.80
C LYS A 278 6.98 -4.45 -13.77
N ARG A 279 6.26 -4.85 -14.82
CA ARG A 279 5.71 -6.21 -14.93
C ARG A 279 6.79 -7.22 -15.25
N GLY A 280 6.58 -8.46 -14.85
CA GLY A 280 7.44 -9.60 -15.23
C GLY A 280 7.61 -9.70 -16.75
N GLY A 281 8.85 -9.73 -17.23
CA GLY A 281 9.17 -9.80 -18.64
C GLY A 281 9.00 -8.50 -19.45
N ALA A 282 8.60 -7.39 -18.82
CA ALA A 282 8.52 -6.10 -19.51
C ALA A 282 9.89 -5.39 -19.54
N ASP A 283 10.17 -4.73 -20.66
CA ASP A 283 11.39 -3.93 -20.82
C ASP A 283 11.32 -2.61 -20.01
N ASN A 284 10.12 -2.01 -19.95
CA ASN A 284 9.92 -0.68 -19.36
C ASN A 284 8.83 -0.73 -18.27
N PRO A 285 8.92 0.17 -17.26
CA PRO A 285 7.85 0.39 -16.30
C PRO A 285 6.58 0.96 -16.95
N VAL A 286 5.46 0.79 -16.23
CA VAL A 286 4.15 1.38 -16.56
C VAL A 286 3.61 2.11 -15.34
N ILE A 287 2.63 3.00 -15.57
CA ILE A 287 1.98 3.79 -14.55
C ILE A 287 0.56 3.29 -14.35
N VAL A 288 0.19 3.10 -13.07
CA VAL A 288 -1.17 2.74 -12.64
C VAL A 288 -1.72 3.78 -11.66
N PRO A 289 -3.05 3.85 -11.43
CA PRO A 289 -3.66 4.93 -10.64
C PRO A 289 -3.22 4.98 -9.18
N CYS A 290 -3.02 3.83 -8.55
CA CYS A 290 -2.75 3.74 -7.11
C CYS A 290 -2.06 2.42 -6.73
N THR A 291 -1.73 2.28 -5.46
CA THR A 291 -1.06 1.10 -4.91
C THR A 291 -1.93 -0.16 -4.89
N LEU A 292 -3.25 -0.04 -5.02
CA LEU A 292 -4.21 -1.14 -4.87
C LEU A 292 -4.48 -1.93 -6.16
N LEU A 293 -4.02 -1.41 -7.31
CA LEU A 293 -4.34 -1.96 -8.63
C LEU A 293 -3.06 -2.35 -9.42
N PRO A 294 -2.10 -3.05 -8.80
CA PRO A 294 -0.82 -3.30 -9.44
C PRO A 294 -0.88 -4.32 -10.57
N TYR A 295 -1.86 -5.23 -10.56
CA TYR A 295 -1.86 -6.39 -11.44
C TYR A 295 -2.84 -6.30 -12.62
N ASP A 296 -3.85 -5.45 -12.55
CA ASP A 296 -4.86 -5.35 -13.60
C ASP A 296 -4.39 -4.42 -14.74
N PRO A 297 -4.13 -4.97 -15.96
CA PRO A 297 -3.69 -4.17 -17.11
C PRO A 297 -4.72 -3.12 -17.57
N ALA A 298 -6.01 -3.29 -17.24
CA ALA A 298 -7.06 -2.33 -17.59
C ALA A 298 -6.84 -0.96 -16.93
N PHE A 299 -6.05 -0.92 -15.85
CA PHE A 299 -5.70 0.33 -15.14
C PHE A 299 -4.37 0.93 -15.59
N GLU A 300 -3.72 0.44 -16.64
CA GLU A 300 -2.49 1.06 -17.13
C GLU A 300 -2.77 2.40 -17.81
N LEU A 301 -2.16 3.46 -17.31
CA LEU A 301 -2.39 4.83 -17.74
C LEU A 301 -1.36 5.30 -18.79
N GLY A 302 -0.27 4.57 -18.94
CA GLY A 302 0.81 4.91 -19.87
C GLY A 302 2.19 4.66 -19.25
N ARG A 303 3.22 5.25 -19.87
CA ARG A 303 4.63 5.09 -19.47
C ARG A 303 5.30 6.40 -19.04
N SER A 304 4.65 7.55 -19.23
CA SER A 304 5.12 8.85 -18.73
C SER A 304 4.09 9.49 -17.81
N LEU A 305 4.52 10.35 -16.92
CA LEU A 305 3.66 11.07 -15.98
C LEU A 305 2.61 11.91 -16.72
N THR A 306 3.01 12.53 -17.82
CA THR A 306 2.10 13.27 -18.70
C THR A 306 1.00 12.38 -19.28
N GLN A 307 1.33 11.16 -19.74
CA GLN A 307 0.34 10.19 -20.24
C GLN A 307 -0.61 9.70 -19.17
N SER A 308 -0.18 9.72 -17.91
CA SER A 308 -0.95 9.22 -16.77
C SER A 308 -2.01 10.20 -16.25
N ALA A 309 -2.06 11.43 -16.77
CA ALA A 309 -3.05 12.45 -16.42
C ALA A 309 -4.45 12.13 -17.03
N LYS A 310 -4.94 10.93 -16.73
CA LYS A 310 -6.24 10.42 -17.19
C LYS A 310 -7.19 10.24 -16.02
N THR A 311 -8.49 10.29 -16.29
CA THR A 311 -9.52 9.88 -15.33
C THR A 311 -9.46 8.38 -15.06
N VAL A 312 -9.82 8.00 -13.86
CA VAL A 312 -9.83 6.61 -13.37
C VAL A 312 -11.27 6.19 -13.10
N GLN A 313 -11.72 5.14 -13.78
CA GLN A 313 -13.02 4.52 -13.51
C GLN A 313 -12.90 3.68 -12.23
N LEU A 314 -13.87 3.82 -11.30
CA LEU A 314 -13.87 3.04 -10.07
C LEU A 314 -14.38 1.61 -10.31
N ASN A 315 -13.72 0.90 -11.22
CA ASN A 315 -14.10 -0.43 -11.71
C ASN A 315 -13.36 -1.58 -11.02
N HIS A 316 -13.17 -1.47 -9.70
CA HIS A 316 -12.53 -2.54 -8.93
C HIS A 316 -13.10 -2.58 -7.50
N PRO A 317 -13.29 -3.78 -6.88
CA PRO A 317 -13.79 -3.91 -5.51
C PRO A 317 -13.00 -3.07 -4.49
N HIS A 318 -11.69 -2.94 -4.66
CA HIS A 318 -10.86 -2.13 -3.76
C HIS A 318 -11.17 -0.63 -3.84
N CYS A 319 -11.59 -0.12 -5.00
CA CYS A 319 -12.03 1.29 -5.12
C CYS A 319 -13.22 1.57 -4.20
N ALA A 320 -14.19 0.64 -4.18
CA ALA A 320 -15.35 0.75 -3.31
C ALA A 320 -14.98 0.57 -1.84
N LYS A 321 -14.38 -0.57 -1.51
CA LYS A 321 -14.16 -0.99 -0.12
C LYS A 321 -13.14 -0.14 0.62
N PHE A 322 -12.02 0.18 -0.02
CA PHE A 322 -10.92 0.88 0.62
C PHE A 322 -11.10 2.40 0.58
N CYS A 323 -11.25 2.96 -0.63
CA CYS A 323 -11.25 4.42 -0.79
C CYS A 323 -12.61 5.04 -0.45
N VAL A 324 -13.70 4.60 -1.12
CA VAL A 324 -15.00 5.30 -1.01
C VAL A 324 -15.71 4.97 0.31
N LEU A 325 -15.80 3.69 0.68
CA LEU A 325 -16.54 3.27 1.88
C LEU A 325 -15.65 3.16 3.12
N GLY A 326 -14.36 2.87 2.92
CA GLY A 326 -13.41 2.69 4.03
C GLY A 326 -12.77 3.99 4.49
N GLY A 327 -12.86 5.07 3.71
CA GLY A 327 -12.25 6.37 4.05
C GLY A 327 -10.74 6.31 4.24
N ALA A 328 -10.08 5.25 3.74
CA ALA A 328 -8.66 5.04 3.94
C ALA A 328 -7.85 5.64 2.79
N SER A 329 -6.70 6.23 3.11
CA SER A 329 -5.71 6.70 2.15
C SER A 329 -4.33 6.19 2.51
N CYS A 330 -3.56 5.76 1.50
CA CYS A 330 -2.16 5.42 1.70
C CYS A 330 -1.27 6.67 1.89
N SER A 331 -1.78 7.83 1.52
CA SER A 331 -1.14 9.14 1.71
C SER A 331 -2.12 10.06 2.42
N PRO A 332 -2.27 9.96 3.75
CA PRO A 332 -3.12 10.87 4.53
C PRO A 332 -2.59 12.30 4.41
N GLU A 333 -3.51 13.25 4.45
CA GLU A 333 -3.20 14.69 4.42
C GLU A 333 -2.41 15.16 5.63
#